data_36ab09e45f7b3df6e82a814e104ad81f
#
_entry.id   36ab09e45f7b3df6e82a814e104ad81f
#
_cell.length_a   1.000
_cell.length_b   1.000
_cell.length_c   1.000
_cell.angle_alpha   90.00
_cell.angle_beta   90.00
_cell.angle_gamma   90.00
#
_symmetry.space_group_name_H-M   'P 1'
#
loop_
_entity.id
_entity.type
_entity.pdbx_description
1 polymer ?
#
loop_
_entity_poly.entity_id
_entity_poly.type
_entity_poly.pdbx_seq_one_letter_code
_entity_poly.pdbx_strand_id
1 'polypeptide(L)'
;MNHLCADDRPNIIFLMTDDQNIRSLGCYGAPGVTTPNIDGLANDGIVFDRHYDTTAICMASRATVMTGLLEYQHGVNFGTGMDGDGQMRNDDWSQSYPMLLQNAGYQTAFAGKFGFTIADGSKSGRYPEDDFDTWGGGGGQTSFITARNKSMERYAQEYPHATRSYGAFGRDFIKESAKHGKPFCLSISFKAPHRPVQPDPLYDEIYAGKTFPKPANFGRKFGEHFSEQSRRGRQYQRFDDWHYNDSYDDVMAKYYQLIYAVDVAVGMIRDAVKDSGIHHKTLIIFTSDNGYFCGAHGYGSKVLPYEESSRVPLIIYDPRSLKKSDRCHSVTANIDIAATILDAALGKPTHKKGKSLLKHYDTSRTQGDRIIPLINVWGPEQAFSLGFVKNQWKYIYWPYTGDGMKPTAEIYNLQEDPLELHNRINDSAVKDIRLELEEDYDNLVLEWQQHAIDRPHYKTATTLFFRKGP
;
A
#
# COMPACT_ATOMS: atom_id res chain seq x y z
N MET A 1 30.69 2.90 -15.74
CA MET A 1 29.84 3.54 -14.72
C MET A 1 29.64 4.98 -15.15
N ASN A 2 28.50 5.28 -15.77
CA ASN A 2 28.16 6.68 -16.08
C ASN A 2 27.78 7.34 -14.76
N HIS A 3 28.64 8.21 -14.24
CA HIS A 3 28.22 9.16 -13.22
C HIS A 3 27.24 10.11 -13.90
N LEU A 4 25.94 9.91 -13.64
CA LEU A 4 24.94 10.92 -13.97
C LEU A 4 25.39 12.23 -13.32
N CYS A 5 25.56 13.29 -14.10
CA CYS A 5 25.76 14.62 -13.55
C CYS A 5 24.62 14.95 -12.61
N ALA A 6 24.85 15.71 -11.53
CA ALA A 6 23.82 16.02 -10.53
C ALA A 6 22.55 16.62 -11.16
N ASP A 7 22.68 17.29 -12.30
CA ASP A 7 21.57 17.92 -13.04
C ASP A 7 20.70 16.95 -13.85
N ASP A 8 21.18 15.73 -14.12
CA ASP A 8 20.44 14.70 -14.91
C ASP A 8 19.63 13.76 -14.03
N ARG A 9 19.76 13.83 -12.71
CA ARG A 9 18.99 12.99 -11.80
C ARG A 9 17.51 13.41 -11.79
N PRO A 10 16.56 12.46 -11.85
CA PRO A 10 15.13 12.79 -11.88
C PRO A 10 14.66 13.35 -10.53
N ASN A 11 13.66 14.21 -10.57
CA ASN A 11 12.81 14.46 -9.42
C ASN A 11 11.93 13.24 -9.17
N ILE A 12 11.63 12.99 -7.91
CA ILE A 12 10.76 11.88 -7.48
C ILE A 12 9.53 12.44 -6.78
N ILE A 13 8.35 12.01 -7.21
CA ILE A 13 7.09 12.28 -6.51
C ILE A 13 6.45 10.94 -6.17
N PHE A 14 6.27 10.67 -4.89
CA PHE A 14 5.60 9.47 -4.38
C PHE A 14 4.28 9.85 -3.73
N LEU A 15 3.17 9.30 -4.23
CA LEU A 15 1.80 9.57 -3.80
C LEU A 15 1.17 8.27 -3.31
N MET A 16 0.71 8.25 -2.08
CA MET A 16 0.12 7.07 -1.45
C MET A 16 -1.19 7.40 -0.76
N THR A 17 -2.24 6.64 -1.06
CA THR A 17 -3.54 6.70 -0.38
C THR A 17 -3.60 5.71 0.79
N ASP A 18 -4.68 5.76 1.57
CA ASP A 18 -4.94 4.92 2.75
C ASP A 18 -6.28 4.18 2.57
N ASP A 19 -6.27 2.86 2.56
CA ASP A 19 -7.48 2.03 2.38
C ASP A 19 -8.11 2.12 0.97
N GLN A 20 -7.31 2.20 -0.08
CA GLN A 20 -7.86 2.31 -1.43
C GLN A 20 -7.97 0.96 -2.15
N ASN A 21 -9.20 0.54 -2.40
CA ASN A 21 -9.48 -0.64 -3.22
C ASN A 21 -9.00 -0.43 -4.67
N ILE A 22 -8.38 -1.43 -5.27
CA ILE A 22 -7.90 -1.36 -6.67
C ILE A 22 -9.02 -1.04 -7.67
N ARG A 23 -10.26 -1.47 -7.38
CA ARG A 23 -11.43 -1.23 -8.24
C ARG A 23 -12.09 0.13 -7.99
N SER A 24 -11.35 1.12 -7.52
CA SER A 24 -11.84 2.46 -7.20
C SER A 24 -11.28 3.56 -8.10
N LEU A 25 -10.64 3.20 -9.21
CA LEU A 25 -10.04 4.12 -10.19
C LEU A 25 -10.53 3.78 -11.60
N GLY A 26 -10.73 4.82 -12.44
CA GLY A 26 -11.14 4.65 -13.83
C GLY A 26 -10.18 3.78 -14.64
N CYS A 27 -8.86 3.98 -14.47
CA CYS A 27 -7.82 3.20 -15.16
C CYS A 27 -7.79 1.70 -14.76
N TYR A 28 -8.46 1.31 -13.66
CA TYR A 28 -8.70 -0.07 -13.26
C TYR A 28 -10.13 -0.54 -13.55
N GLY A 29 -10.90 0.23 -14.33
CA GLY A 29 -12.24 -0.15 -14.77
C GLY A 29 -13.33 0.05 -13.73
N ALA A 30 -13.16 0.95 -12.76
CA ALA A 30 -14.17 1.25 -11.75
C ALA A 30 -15.42 1.89 -12.38
N PRO A 31 -16.60 1.26 -12.30
CA PRO A 31 -17.80 1.81 -12.91
C PRO A 31 -18.34 2.99 -12.10
N GLY A 32 -18.66 4.10 -12.77
CA GLY A 32 -19.26 5.28 -12.15
C GLY A 32 -18.32 6.13 -11.30
N VAL A 33 -17.03 5.81 -11.27
CA VAL A 33 -16.00 6.58 -10.56
C VAL A 33 -15.30 7.55 -11.52
N THR A 34 -14.99 8.74 -11.02
CA THR A 34 -14.36 9.83 -11.80
C THR A 34 -12.98 10.13 -11.20
N THR A 35 -11.91 9.79 -11.93
CA THR A 35 -10.52 10.01 -11.49
C THR A 35 -9.62 10.49 -12.65
N PRO A 36 -9.98 11.61 -13.33
CA PRO A 36 -9.35 12.01 -14.61
C PRO A 36 -7.84 12.31 -14.48
N ASN A 37 -7.38 12.81 -13.33
CA ASN A 37 -5.97 13.16 -13.14
C ASN A 37 -5.11 11.92 -12.90
N ILE A 38 -5.61 10.96 -12.11
CA ILE A 38 -4.95 9.66 -11.89
C ILE A 38 -5.01 8.82 -13.16
N ASP A 39 -6.16 8.81 -13.86
CA ASP A 39 -6.30 8.12 -15.13
C ASP A 39 -5.38 8.72 -16.22
N GLY A 40 -5.20 10.05 -16.22
CA GLY A 40 -4.21 10.71 -17.05
C GLY A 40 -2.77 10.30 -16.73
N LEU A 41 -2.45 10.10 -15.45
CA LEU A 41 -1.13 9.57 -15.05
C LEU A 41 -0.94 8.13 -15.56
N ALA A 42 -1.98 7.31 -15.48
CA ALA A 42 -1.99 5.94 -16.02
C ALA A 42 -1.83 5.91 -17.55
N ASN A 43 -2.47 6.83 -18.27
CA ASN A 43 -2.35 6.95 -19.71
C ASN A 43 -0.95 7.38 -20.18
N ASP A 44 -0.24 8.13 -19.33
CA ASP A 44 1.14 8.58 -19.61
C ASP A 44 2.19 7.60 -19.08
N GLY A 45 1.81 6.61 -18.25
CA GLY A 45 2.70 5.70 -17.54
C GLY A 45 2.40 4.22 -17.75
N ILE A 46 2.79 3.41 -16.78
CA ILE A 46 2.50 1.97 -16.70
C ILE A 46 1.58 1.71 -15.51
N VAL A 47 0.53 0.93 -15.75
CA VAL A 47 -0.41 0.42 -14.75
C VAL A 47 -0.01 -1.01 -14.37
N PHE A 48 0.11 -1.28 -13.06
CA PHE A 48 0.46 -2.60 -12.56
C PHE A 48 -0.79 -3.33 -12.07
N ASP A 49 -1.17 -4.41 -12.73
CA ASP A 49 -2.40 -5.14 -12.44
C ASP A 49 -2.31 -6.02 -11.19
N ARG A 50 -1.09 -6.41 -10.80
CA ARG A 50 -0.84 -7.40 -9.75
C ARG A 50 0.22 -6.90 -8.77
N HIS A 51 -0.07 -5.74 -8.15
CA HIS A 51 0.76 -5.17 -7.10
C HIS A 51 0.16 -5.45 -5.73
N TYR A 52 0.97 -5.99 -4.80
CA TYR A 52 0.51 -6.47 -3.51
C TYR A 52 1.21 -5.77 -2.34
N ASP A 53 0.43 -5.50 -1.31
CA ASP A 53 0.99 -5.19 0.01
C ASP A 53 1.30 -6.49 0.75
N THR A 54 2.55 -6.62 1.17
CA THR A 54 3.02 -7.81 1.89
C THR A 54 2.40 -7.93 3.28
N THR A 55 1.99 -6.80 3.86
CA THR A 55 1.18 -6.73 5.08
C THR A 55 0.13 -5.64 4.86
N ALA A 56 -1.12 -6.03 4.62
CA ALA A 56 -2.19 -5.13 4.24
C ALA A 56 -2.75 -4.33 5.43
N ILE A 57 -1.88 -3.64 6.17
CA ILE A 57 -2.23 -2.73 7.26
C ILE A 57 -1.33 -1.50 7.25
N CYS A 58 -1.93 -0.32 7.36
CA CYS A 58 -1.29 0.97 7.08
C CYS A 58 0.09 1.15 7.75
N MET A 59 0.23 0.88 9.05
CA MET A 59 1.49 1.09 9.77
C MET A 59 2.63 0.23 9.20
N ALA A 60 2.40 -1.07 9.05
CA ALA A 60 3.39 -2.01 8.55
C ALA A 60 3.70 -1.79 7.06
N SER A 61 2.67 -1.59 6.22
CA SER A 61 2.87 -1.33 4.80
C SER A 61 3.66 -0.04 4.55
N ARG A 62 3.37 1.05 5.27
CA ARG A 62 4.12 2.31 5.16
C ARG A 62 5.59 2.15 5.53
N ALA A 63 5.88 1.39 6.58
CA ALA A 63 7.25 1.06 6.97
C ALA A 63 7.95 0.22 5.87
N THR A 64 7.26 -0.78 5.32
CA THR A 64 7.74 -1.59 4.20
C THR A 64 8.04 -0.74 2.96
N VAL A 65 7.12 0.15 2.55
CA VAL A 65 7.30 1.05 1.41
C VAL A 65 8.55 1.93 1.58
N MET A 66 8.76 2.49 2.77
CA MET A 66 9.89 3.39 3.00
C MET A 66 11.24 2.67 3.09
N THR A 67 11.26 1.44 3.61
CA THR A 67 12.52 0.75 3.90
C THR A 67 12.84 -0.39 2.91
N GLY A 68 11.83 -0.94 2.21
CA GLY A 68 11.98 -2.17 1.43
C GLY A 68 12.24 -3.41 2.30
N LEU A 69 11.89 -3.38 3.59
CA LEU A 69 11.93 -4.51 4.52
C LEU A 69 10.53 -5.09 4.69
N LEU A 70 10.44 -6.40 4.90
CA LEU A 70 9.18 -7.05 5.29
C LEU A 70 8.83 -6.76 6.76
N GLU A 71 7.56 -6.88 7.12
CA GLU A 71 7.09 -6.58 8.48
C GLU A 71 7.90 -7.28 9.57
N TYR A 72 8.12 -8.58 9.42
CA TYR A 72 8.87 -9.35 10.43
C TYR A 72 10.35 -8.92 10.55
N GLN A 73 10.89 -8.18 9.58
CA GLN A 73 12.25 -7.65 9.61
C GLN A 73 12.32 -6.28 10.27
N HIS A 74 11.40 -5.35 9.94
CA HIS A 74 11.39 -4.02 10.55
C HIS A 74 10.62 -3.97 11.87
N GLY A 75 9.70 -4.91 12.13
CA GLY A 75 8.96 -5.04 13.39
C GLY A 75 7.95 -3.93 13.68
N VAL A 76 7.57 -3.13 12.69
CA VAL A 76 6.60 -2.04 12.83
C VAL A 76 5.19 -2.58 12.60
N ASN A 77 4.38 -2.62 13.65
CA ASN A 77 2.99 -3.08 13.59
C ASN A 77 2.16 -2.47 14.71
N PHE A 78 0.82 -2.54 14.60
CA PHE A 78 -0.10 -2.15 15.66
C PHE A 78 -0.22 -3.23 16.75
N GLY A 79 -0.28 -2.80 17.99
CA GLY A 79 -0.94 -3.58 19.02
C GLY A 79 -0.20 -4.81 19.52
N THR A 80 1.12 -4.82 19.45
CA THR A 80 1.89 -5.81 20.17
C THR A 80 1.82 -5.62 21.69
N GLY A 81 1.22 -4.54 22.17
CA GLY A 81 0.90 -4.28 23.57
C GLY A 81 2.11 -4.21 24.50
N MET A 82 3.31 -4.27 23.96
CA MET A 82 4.55 -4.33 24.72
C MET A 82 5.33 -3.02 24.57
N ASP A 83 6.00 -2.62 25.60
CA ASP A 83 6.78 -1.39 25.71
C ASP A 83 7.76 -1.20 24.54
N GLY A 84 7.50 -0.21 23.70
CA GLY A 84 8.35 0.16 22.55
C GLY A 84 8.24 -0.74 21.31
N ASP A 85 7.44 -1.77 21.35
CA ASP A 85 7.15 -2.62 20.20
C ASP A 85 6.31 -1.87 19.14
N GLY A 86 6.69 -2.01 17.90
CA GLY A 86 6.03 -1.33 16.79
C GLY A 86 6.74 -0.06 16.31
N GLN A 87 7.80 0.40 16.98
CA GLN A 87 8.64 1.50 16.50
C GLN A 87 9.68 1.01 15.50
N MET A 88 9.96 1.84 14.48
CA MET A 88 11.06 1.63 13.55
C MET A 88 12.41 1.84 14.23
N ARG A 89 13.36 0.92 14.06
CA ARG A 89 14.74 1.12 14.55
C ARG A 89 15.41 2.26 13.77
N ASN A 90 16.26 3.06 14.43
CA ASN A 90 17.01 4.14 13.79
C ASN A 90 17.89 3.65 12.63
N ASP A 91 18.50 2.47 12.77
CA ASP A 91 19.35 1.88 11.74
C ASP A 91 18.54 1.57 10.47
N ASP A 92 17.32 1.01 10.61
CA ASP A 92 16.44 0.76 9.48
C ASP A 92 15.91 2.05 8.86
N TRP A 93 15.55 3.03 9.70
CA TRP A 93 15.11 4.35 9.23
C TRP A 93 16.20 5.07 8.42
N SER A 94 17.45 5.05 8.90
CA SER A 94 18.58 5.65 8.18
C SER A 94 18.81 5.05 6.79
N GLN A 95 18.33 3.81 6.56
CA GLN A 95 18.40 3.11 5.28
C GLN A 95 17.10 3.22 4.47
N SER A 96 16.13 4.02 4.92
CA SER A 96 14.91 4.31 4.15
C SER A 96 15.23 5.14 2.91
N TYR A 97 14.36 5.05 1.87
CA TYR A 97 14.63 5.80 0.65
C TYR A 97 14.72 7.32 0.87
N PRO A 98 13.89 7.97 1.73
CA PRO A 98 14.03 9.42 1.95
C PRO A 98 15.40 9.80 2.50
N MET A 99 15.90 9.04 3.49
CA MET A 99 17.19 9.31 4.13
C MET A 99 18.37 9.09 3.18
N LEU A 100 18.31 8.02 2.41
CA LEU A 100 19.35 7.73 1.40
C LEU A 100 19.38 8.79 0.29
N LEU A 101 18.22 9.31 -0.13
CA LEU A 101 18.12 10.38 -1.11
C LEU A 101 18.62 11.72 -0.55
N GLN A 102 18.27 12.07 0.70
CA GLN A 102 18.77 13.26 1.36
C GLN A 102 20.30 13.22 1.46
N ASN A 103 20.86 12.08 1.90
CA ASN A 103 22.32 11.86 1.94
C ASN A 103 22.98 11.97 0.56
N ALA A 104 22.25 11.69 -0.51
CA ALA A 104 22.69 11.84 -1.90
C ALA A 104 22.46 13.25 -2.46
N GLY A 105 22.00 14.21 -1.64
CA GLY A 105 21.84 15.62 -2.01
C GLY A 105 20.49 15.96 -2.65
N TYR A 106 19.49 15.08 -2.55
CA TYR A 106 18.10 15.42 -2.87
C TYR A 106 17.51 16.36 -1.81
N GLN A 107 16.69 17.30 -2.23
CA GLN A 107 15.82 18.03 -1.32
C GLN A 107 14.62 17.11 -1.00
N THR A 108 14.34 16.86 0.28
CA THR A 108 13.29 15.92 0.71
C THR A 108 12.09 16.65 1.32
N ALA A 109 10.87 16.20 0.97
CA ALA A 109 9.65 16.69 1.58
C ALA A 109 8.66 15.55 1.87
N PHE A 110 7.93 15.67 2.96
CA PHE A 110 6.86 14.76 3.32
C PHE A 110 5.62 15.52 3.76
N ALA A 111 4.43 15.07 3.34
CA ALA A 111 3.15 15.57 3.83
C ALA A 111 2.14 14.44 4.07
N GLY A 112 1.25 14.65 5.06
CA GLY A 112 0.16 13.74 5.36
C GLY A 112 0.44 12.73 6.47
N LYS A 113 -0.20 11.56 6.41
CA LYS A 113 -0.12 10.51 7.42
C LYS A 113 1.22 9.78 7.33
N PHE A 114 2.09 9.94 8.34
CA PHE A 114 3.34 9.18 8.39
C PHE A 114 3.09 7.71 8.77
N GLY A 115 2.29 7.47 9.80
CA GLY A 115 1.71 6.17 10.11
C GLY A 115 2.47 5.31 11.12
N PHE A 116 3.74 5.60 11.42
CA PHE A 116 4.55 4.90 12.43
C PHE A 116 5.47 5.86 13.16
N THR A 117 6.17 5.39 14.20
CA THR A 117 7.17 6.16 14.93
C THR A 117 8.54 5.52 14.84
N ILE A 118 9.58 6.33 15.07
CA ILE A 118 10.97 5.92 15.06
C ILE A 118 11.45 5.87 16.50
N ALA A 119 12.21 4.86 16.86
CA ALA A 119 12.75 4.68 18.20
C ALA A 119 13.70 5.84 18.58
N ASP A 120 13.45 6.45 19.74
CA ASP A 120 14.26 7.52 20.32
C ASP A 120 14.62 7.26 21.79
N GLY A 121 14.37 6.03 22.25
CA GLY A 121 14.52 5.63 23.66
C GLY A 121 13.30 5.90 24.53
N SER A 122 12.27 6.59 24.00
CA SER A 122 10.99 6.78 24.70
C SER A 122 9.99 5.67 24.34
N LYS A 123 8.95 5.51 25.17
CA LYS A 123 7.85 4.56 24.88
C LYS A 123 7.02 4.91 23.64
N SER A 124 6.93 6.20 23.30
CA SER A 124 6.12 6.68 22.18
C SER A 124 6.88 6.77 20.87
N GLY A 125 8.21 6.83 20.91
CA GLY A 125 9.03 7.16 19.76
C GLY A 125 8.82 8.59 19.26
N ARG A 126 9.53 8.96 18.20
CA ARG A 126 9.43 10.27 17.53
C ARG A 126 8.86 10.16 16.12
N TYR A 127 8.31 11.24 15.60
CA TYR A 127 8.09 11.44 14.17
C TYR A 127 9.33 12.09 13.53
N PRO A 128 9.60 11.84 12.24
CA PRO A 128 10.82 12.33 11.57
C PRO A 128 10.66 13.77 11.04
N GLU A 129 10.14 14.70 11.84
CA GLU A 129 9.88 16.07 11.43
C GLU A 129 11.17 16.78 10.98
N ASP A 130 12.26 16.57 11.72
CA ASP A 130 13.57 17.17 11.47
C ASP A 130 14.41 16.36 10.45
N ASP A 131 13.95 15.19 10.04
CA ASP A 131 14.64 14.33 9.08
C ASP A 131 14.31 14.70 7.62
N PHE A 132 13.36 15.60 7.38
CA PHE A 132 12.99 16.12 6.06
C PHE A 132 13.29 17.62 5.95
N ASP A 133 13.73 18.08 4.78
CA ASP A 133 13.95 19.51 4.53
C ASP A 133 12.65 20.33 4.61
N THR A 134 11.51 19.69 4.27
CA THR A 134 10.19 20.31 4.37
C THR A 134 9.17 19.31 4.91
N TRP A 135 8.54 19.66 6.03
CA TRP A 135 7.59 18.80 6.72
C TRP A 135 6.16 19.34 6.72
N GLY A 136 5.24 18.55 6.20
CA GLY A 136 3.77 18.73 6.26
C GLY A 136 3.07 17.47 6.81
N GLY A 137 3.84 16.60 7.48
CA GLY A 137 3.36 15.33 7.98
C GLY A 137 2.69 15.42 9.35
N GLY A 138 2.07 14.34 9.76
CA GLY A 138 1.45 14.19 11.06
C GLY A 138 1.42 12.76 11.55
N GLY A 139 1.31 12.62 12.86
CA GLY A 139 1.26 11.34 13.54
C GLY A 139 -0.13 10.71 13.56
N GLY A 140 -0.15 9.42 13.92
CA GLY A 140 -1.39 8.67 14.05
C GLY A 140 -2.20 8.65 12.74
N GLN A 141 -3.50 8.90 12.87
CA GLN A 141 -4.43 8.89 11.71
C GLN A 141 -4.55 10.25 11.01
N THR A 142 -3.90 11.30 11.49
CA THR A 142 -4.11 12.69 11.05
C THR A 142 -5.61 13.10 11.04
N SER A 143 -5.94 14.29 10.61
CA SER A 143 -7.32 14.78 10.53
C SER A 143 -7.68 15.14 9.09
N PHE A 144 -8.95 14.95 8.69
CA PHE A 144 -9.47 15.53 7.45
C PHE A 144 -9.63 17.06 7.52
N ILE A 145 -9.65 17.63 8.72
CA ILE A 145 -9.70 19.09 8.91
C ILE A 145 -8.26 19.61 8.95
N THR A 146 -7.86 20.43 7.97
CA THR A 146 -6.49 20.92 7.81
C THR A 146 -5.99 21.65 9.07
N ALA A 147 -6.79 22.51 9.69
CA ALA A 147 -6.44 23.26 10.90
C ALA A 147 -6.10 22.37 12.12
N ARG A 148 -6.44 21.08 12.09
CA ARG A 148 -6.09 20.13 13.16
C ARG A 148 -4.76 19.39 12.91
N ASN A 149 -4.14 19.61 11.77
CA ASN A 149 -2.82 19.09 11.43
C ASN A 149 -1.81 20.23 11.52
N LYS A 150 -1.11 20.35 12.66
CA LYS A 150 -0.24 21.48 13.01
C LYS A 150 0.72 21.89 11.88
N SER A 151 1.39 20.94 11.25
CA SER A 151 2.32 21.19 10.14
C SER A 151 1.68 21.71 8.86
N MET A 152 0.33 21.67 8.77
CA MET A 152 -0.47 22.10 7.62
C MET A 152 -1.30 23.34 7.89
N GLU A 153 -1.21 23.94 9.08
CA GLU A 153 -2.08 25.05 9.53
C GLU A 153 -2.08 26.23 8.56
N ARG A 154 -0.96 26.54 7.93
CA ARG A 154 -0.84 27.63 6.93
C ARG A 154 -1.77 27.46 5.72
N TYR A 155 -2.24 26.26 5.43
CA TYR A 155 -3.16 25.95 4.33
C TYR A 155 -4.63 25.97 4.76
N ALA A 156 -4.93 26.04 6.07
CA ALA A 156 -6.26 25.77 6.60
C ALA A 156 -7.35 26.75 6.10
N GLN A 157 -6.99 28.00 5.86
CA GLN A 157 -7.94 29.01 5.40
C GLN A 157 -8.39 28.75 3.95
N GLU A 158 -7.44 28.47 3.05
CA GLU A 158 -7.71 28.27 1.62
C GLU A 158 -8.16 26.81 1.32
N TYR A 159 -7.59 25.86 2.04
CA TYR A 159 -7.84 24.41 1.88
C TYR A 159 -8.27 23.80 3.22
N PRO A 160 -9.53 24.00 3.66
CA PRO A 160 -9.99 23.50 4.96
C PRO A 160 -10.01 21.98 5.06
N HIS A 161 -10.11 21.26 3.93
CA HIS A 161 -10.02 19.79 3.90
C HIS A 161 -8.59 19.34 3.59
N ALA A 162 -8.05 18.45 4.46
CA ALA A 162 -6.64 18.05 4.44
C ALA A 162 -6.19 17.40 3.12
N THR A 163 -7.05 16.68 2.42
CA THR A 163 -6.67 16.05 1.13
C THR A 163 -6.25 17.10 0.11
N ARG A 164 -7.01 18.19 -0.02
CA ARG A 164 -6.63 19.29 -0.92
C ARG A 164 -5.43 20.08 -0.39
N SER A 165 -5.30 20.25 0.92
CA SER A 165 -4.15 20.97 1.49
C SER A 165 -2.82 20.23 1.21
N TYR A 166 -2.83 18.90 1.16
CA TYR A 166 -1.65 18.14 0.75
C TYR A 166 -1.30 18.35 -0.75
N GLY A 167 -2.31 18.50 -1.61
CA GLY A 167 -2.11 18.90 -3.00
C GLY A 167 -1.48 20.30 -3.11
N ALA A 168 -1.95 21.27 -2.30
CA ALA A 168 -1.40 22.63 -2.23
C ALA A 168 0.04 22.62 -1.70
N PHE A 169 0.34 21.84 -0.67
CA PHE A 169 1.71 21.63 -0.17
C PHE A 169 2.63 21.13 -1.27
N GLY A 170 2.21 20.09 -2.00
CA GLY A 170 2.98 19.52 -3.11
C GLY A 170 3.22 20.55 -4.22
N ARG A 171 2.17 21.26 -4.63
CA ARG A 171 2.26 22.36 -5.61
C ARG A 171 3.31 23.40 -5.22
N ASP A 172 3.25 23.89 -3.99
CA ASP A 172 4.12 24.96 -3.52
C ASP A 172 5.57 24.49 -3.37
N PHE A 173 5.77 23.28 -2.84
CA PHE A 173 7.09 22.65 -2.75
C PHE A 173 7.73 22.47 -4.13
N ILE A 174 6.97 21.95 -5.12
CA ILE A 174 7.45 21.77 -6.49
C ILE A 174 7.87 23.09 -7.11
N LYS A 175 7.01 24.12 -7.02
CA LYS A 175 7.30 25.45 -7.57
C LYS A 175 8.54 26.10 -6.95
N GLU A 176 8.75 25.91 -5.65
CA GLU A 176 9.95 26.43 -4.97
C GLU A 176 11.21 25.64 -5.36
N SER A 177 11.15 24.31 -5.29
CA SER A 177 12.29 23.44 -5.63
C SER A 177 12.77 23.60 -7.06
N ALA A 178 11.85 23.83 -8.00
CA ALA A 178 12.17 24.03 -9.41
C ALA A 178 13.06 25.27 -9.65
N LYS A 179 13.01 26.28 -8.78
CA LYS A 179 13.85 27.49 -8.88
C LYS A 179 15.32 27.22 -8.54
N HIS A 180 15.59 26.20 -7.73
CA HIS A 180 16.93 25.92 -7.21
C HIS A 180 17.72 24.91 -8.03
N GLY A 181 17.09 24.22 -9.00
CA GLY A 181 17.74 23.26 -9.89
C GLY A 181 18.25 21.97 -9.22
N LYS A 182 18.07 21.79 -7.90
CA LYS A 182 18.39 20.55 -7.20
C LYS A 182 17.31 19.49 -7.42
N PRO A 183 17.67 18.21 -7.57
CA PRO A 183 16.68 17.16 -7.60
C PRO A 183 15.97 17.05 -6.25
N PHE A 184 14.71 16.69 -6.27
CA PHE A 184 13.91 16.55 -5.05
C PHE A 184 13.18 15.20 -4.98
N CYS A 185 12.84 14.81 -3.75
CA CYS A 185 11.93 13.71 -3.45
C CYS A 185 10.77 14.24 -2.59
N LEU A 186 9.57 14.28 -3.17
CA LEU A 186 8.34 14.66 -2.50
C LEU A 186 7.51 13.41 -2.23
N SER A 187 7.20 13.14 -0.96
CA SER A 187 6.31 12.04 -0.56
C SER A 187 5.03 12.60 0.05
N ILE A 188 3.88 12.28 -0.53
CA ILE A 188 2.57 12.65 0.00
C ILE A 188 1.78 11.40 0.35
N SER A 189 1.42 11.28 1.61
CA SER A 189 0.68 10.17 2.17
C SER A 189 -0.71 10.63 2.61
N PHE A 190 -1.70 10.48 1.72
CA PHE A 190 -3.08 10.87 2.01
C PHE A 190 -3.67 9.99 3.12
N LYS A 191 -4.53 10.58 3.97
CA LYS A 191 -5.43 9.82 4.83
C LYS A 191 -6.63 9.26 4.04
N ALA A 192 -7.05 9.94 2.99
CA ALA A 192 -8.16 9.51 2.15
C ALA A 192 -7.81 8.22 1.38
N PRO A 193 -8.78 7.30 1.22
CA PRO A 193 -10.17 7.32 1.68
C PRO A 193 -10.45 6.64 3.04
N HIS A 194 -9.50 6.54 3.96
CA HIS A 194 -9.61 5.87 5.27
C HIS A 194 -10.78 6.41 6.14
N ARG A 195 -11.39 5.54 6.90
CA ARG A 195 -12.43 5.89 7.88
C ARG A 195 -11.88 6.69 9.10
N PRO A 196 -12.70 7.50 9.83
CA PRO A 196 -14.08 7.80 9.51
C PRO A 196 -14.19 8.56 8.20
N VAL A 197 -15.19 8.20 7.37
CA VAL A 197 -15.35 8.80 6.04
C VAL A 197 -15.91 10.22 6.20
N GLN A 198 -15.06 11.21 5.97
CA GLN A 198 -15.39 12.64 6.08
C GLN A 198 -14.94 13.33 4.78
N PRO A 199 -15.74 13.25 3.71
CA PRO A 199 -15.38 13.84 2.44
C PRO A 199 -15.38 15.38 2.48
N ASP A 200 -14.72 15.97 1.48
CA ASP A 200 -14.72 17.43 1.32
C ASP A 200 -16.09 17.92 0.82
N PRO A 201 -16.78 18.79 1.57
CA PRO A 201 -18.10 19.29 1.16
C PRO A 201 -18.10 20.01 -0.19
N LEU A 202 -16.94 20.48 -0.66
CA LEU A 202 -16.81 21.12 -1.98
C LEU A 202 -17.25 20.18 -3.12
N TYR A 203 -17.25 18.87 -2.88
CA TYR A 203 -17.52 17.85 -3.89
C TYR A 203 -18.80 17.05 -3.58
N ASP A 204 -19.71 17.54 -2.74
CA ASP A 204 -20.92 16.82 -2.34
C ASP A 204 -21.80 16.44 -3.55
N GLU A 205 -21.82 17.27 -4.60
CA GLU A 205 -22.64 17.04 -5.80
C GLU A 205 -22.09 15.93 -6.73
N ILE A 206 -20.82 15.54 -6.59
CA ILE A 206 -20.14 14.61 -7.54
C ILE A 206 -20.85 13.25 -7.57
N TYR A 207 -21.25 12.75 -6.39
CA TYR A 207 -21.87 11.43 -6.23
C TYR A 207 -23.22 11.46 -5.56
N ALA A 208 -23.82 12.64 -5.38
CA ALA A 208 -25.14 12.80 -4.78
C ALA A 208 -26.21 11.99 -5.54
N GLY A 209 -26.91 11.12 -4.83
CA GLY A 209 -27.99 10.29 -5.39
C GLY A 209 -27.56 9.24 -6.42
N LYS A 210 -26.26 9.01 -6.60
CA LYS A 210 -25.77 7.97 -7.51
C LYS A 210 -25.83 6.58 -6.86
N THR A 211 -26.04 5.58 -7.70
CA THR A 211 -25.94 4.17 -7.34
C THR A 211 -24.67 3.59 -7.93
N PHE A 212 -24.09 2.60 -7.25
CA PHE A 212 -22.85 1.96 -7.66
C PHE A 212 -23.02 0.45 -7.83
N PRO A 213 -22.53 -0.14 -8.93
CA PRO A 213 -22.56 -1.59 -9.08
C PRO A 213 -21.79 -2.28 -7.94
N LYS A 214 -22.44 -3.21 -7.27
CA LYS A 214 -21.79 -4.07 -6.29
C LYS A 214 -20.81 -5.00 -7.00
N PRO A 215 -19.64 -5.31 -6.41
CA PRO A 215 -18.72 -6.29 -6.99
C PRO A 215 -19.40 -7.67 -7.10
N ALA A 216 -18.96 -8.49 -8.06
CA ALA A 216 -19.60 -9.78 -8.34
C ALA A 216 -19.49 -10.77 -7.14
N ASN A 217 -18.50 -10.56 -6.25
CA ASN A 217 -18.31 -11.29 -5.00
C ASN A 217 -18.89 -10.56 -3.76
N PHE A 218 -19.88 -9.70 -3.94
CA PHE A 218 -20.49 -8.94 -2.85
C PHE A 218 -21.35 -9.80 -1.92
N GLY A 219 -21.14 -9.66 -0.61
CA GLY A 219 -22.00 -10.24 0.43
C GLY A 219 -21.52 -11.59 0.96
N ARG A 220 -22.12 -12.03 2.08
CA ARG A 220 -21.69 -13.15 2.92
C ARG A 220 -21.55 -14.48 2.17
N LYS A 221 -22.50 -14.79 1.27
CA LYS A 221 -22.49 -16.05 0.51
C LYS A 221 -21.20 -16.30 -0.28
N PHE A 222 -20.53 -15.24 -0.68
CA PHE A 222 -19.28 -15.34 -1.45
C PHE A 222 -18.03 -15.52 -0.58
N GLY A 223 -18.15 -15.45 0.74
CA GLY A 223 -17.09 -15.73 1.71
C GLY A 223 -17.33 -16.99 2.55
N GLU A 224 -18.35 -17.78 2.25
CA GLU A 224 -18.68 -19.00 3.02
C GLU A 224 -17.61 -20.07 2.95
N HIS A 225 -16.85 -20.13 1.85
CA HIS A 225 -15.76 -21.09 1.62
C HIS A 225 -14.43 -20.63 2.24
N PHE A 226 -14.34 -19.41 2.72
CA PHE A 226 -13.16 -18.92 3.43
C PHE A 226 -12.99 -19.62 4.78
N SER A 227 -11.76 -19.72 5.25
CA SER A 227 -11.45 -20.30 6.56
C SER A 227 -12.34 -19.67 7.66
N GLU A 228 -12.82 -20.50 8.57
CA GLU A 228 -13.54 -20.02 9.75
C GLU A 228 -12.70 -19.04 10.57
N GLN A 229 -11.37 -19.23 10.58
CA GLN A 229 -10.42 -18.35 11.27
C GLN A 229 -10.47 -16.92 10.73
N SER A 230 -10.67 -16.71 9.43
CA SER A 230 -10.80 -15.39 8.82
C SER A 230 -11.97 -14.58 9.39
N ARG A 231 -13.02 -15.26 9.87
CA ARG A 231 -14.23 -14.64 10.44
C ARG A 231 -14.05 -14.20 11.89
N ARG A 232 -12.95 -14.61 12.55
CA ARG A 232 -12.64 -14.20 13.93
C ARG A 232 -12.06 -12.78 13.98
N GLY A 233 -11.56 -12.28 12.87
CA GLY A 233 -11.15 -10.89 12.74
C GLY A 233 -12.36 -9.93 12.66
N ARG A 234 -12.16 -8.69 13.12
CA ARG A 234 -13.20 -7.64 13.07
C ARG A 234 -13.71 -7.35 11.65
N GLN A 235 -12.95 -7.73 10.62
CA GLN A 235 -13.28 -7.49 9.22
C GLN A 235 -14.62 -8.13 8.83
N TYR A 236 -14.91 -9.31 9.37
CA TYR A 236 -16.19 -9.97 9.14
C TYR A 236 -17.35 -9.15 9.70
N GLN A 237 -17.28 -8.68 10.94
CA GLN A 237 -18.32 -7.86 11.56
C GLN A 237 -18.48 -6.50 10.85
N ARG A 238 -17.41 -5.92 10.30
CA ARG A 238 -17.42 -4.62 9.64
C ARG A 238 -18.28 -4.57 8.36
N PHE A 239 -18.67 -5.69 7.81
CA PHE A 239 -19.67 -5.71 6.72
C PHE A 239 -21.00 -5.10 7.17
N ASP A 240 -21.47 -5.47 8.36
CA ASP A 240 -22.71 -4.97 8.93
C ASP A 240 -22.51 -3.64 9.67
N ASP A 241 -21.51 -3.54 10.57
CA ASP A 241 -21.21 -2.33 11.35
C ASP A 241 -20.97 -1.08 10.49
N TRP A 242 -20.50 -1.27 9.27
CA TRP A 242 -20.21 -0.19 8.34
C TRP A 242 -21.23 -0.05 7.21
N HIS A 243 -22.38 -0.71 7.37
CA HIS A 243 -23.56 -0.56 6.53
C HIS A 243 -23.37 -0.94 5.05
N TYR A 244 -22.46 -1.87 4.75
CA TYR A 244 -22.35 -2.38 3.38
C TYR A 244 -23.56 -3.21 2.98
N ASN A 245 -24.22 -3.88 3.94
CA ASN A 245 -25.39 -4.73 3.73
C ASN A 245 -26.67 -3.94 3.37
N ASP A 246 -26.86 -2.75 3.94
CA ASP A 246 -28.11 -1.99 3.89
C ASP A 246 -28.00 -0.61 3.23
N SER A 247 -26.85 0.03 3.24
CA SER A 247 -26.63 1.40 2.77
C SER A 247 -25.42 1.53 1.83
N TYR A 248 -25.19 0.52 0.97
CA TYR A 248 -24.01 0.39 0.12
C TYR A 248 -23.74 1.65 -0.71
N ASP A 249 -24.74 2.21 -1.38
CA ASP A 249 -24.58 3.36 -2.26
C ASP A 249 -24.14 4.60 -1.48
N ASP A 250 -24.69 4.86 -0.31
CA ASP A 250 -24.31 6.00 0.55
C ASP A 250 -22.88 5.85 1.09
N VAL A 251 -22.49 4.62 1.46
CA VAL A 251 -21.15 4.31 1.94
C VAL A 251 -20.14 4.54 0.81
N MET A 252 -20.43 4.02 -0.38
CA MET A 252 -19.54 4.12 -1.53
C MET A 252 -19.50 5.52 -2.14
N ALA A 253 -20.60 6.28 -2.12
CA ALA A 253 -20.60 7.68 -2.55
C ALA A 253 -19.57 8.51 -1.77
N LYS A 254 -19.58 8.39 -0.44
CA LYS A 254 -18.62 9.10 0.43
C LYS A 254 -17.18 8.61 0.24
N TYR A 255 -17.00 7.31 0.06
CA TYR A 255 -15.70 6.69 -0.20
C TYR A 255 -15.10 7.20 -1.53
N TYR A 256 -15.89 7.21 -2.60
CA TYR A 256 -15.47 7.70 -3.91
C TYR A 256 -15.31 9.22 -3.94
N GLN A 257 -16.06 9.97 -3.14
CA GLN A 257 -15.88 11.41 -2.99
C GLN A 257 -14.51 11.76 -2.36
N LEU A 258 -14.05 10.96 -1.39
CA LEU A 258 -12.69 11.08 -0.84
C LEU A 258 -11.62 10.79 -1.90
N ILE A 259 -11.83 9.77 -2.74
CA ILE A 259 -10.92 9.42 -3.84
C ILE A 259 -10.91 10.52 -4.91
N TYR A 260 -12.07 11.11 -5.21
CA TYR A 260 -12.13 12.26 -6.10
C TYR A 260 -11.34 13.46 -5.58
N ALA A 261 -11.37 13.72 -4.26
CA ALA A 261 -10.56 14.77 -3.65
C ALA A 261 -9.04 14.46 -3.77
N VAL A 262 -8.65 13.18 -3.69
CA VAL A 262 -7.26 12.75 -3.98
C VAL A 262 -6.92 13.00 -5.44
N ASP A 263 -7.81 12.67 -6.37
CA ASP A 263 -7.60 12.91 -7.80
C ASP A 263 -7.38 14.39 -8.10
N VAL A 264 -8.15 15.27 -7.48
CA VAL A 264 -7.94 16.73 -7.59
C VAL A 264 -6.57 17.14 -7.05
N ALA A 265 -6.14 16.59 -5.90
CA ALA A 265 -4.82 16.89 -5.34
C ALA A 265 -3.69 16.39 -6.25
N VAL A 266 -3.86 15.22 -6.89
CA VAL A 266 -2.93 14.72 -7.92
C VAL A 266 -2.88 15.66 -9.12
N GLY A 267 -4.02 16.21 -9.55
CA GLY A 267 -4.10 17.24 -10.58
C GLY A 267 -3.26 18.47 -10.25
N MET A 268 -3.42 19.03 -9.02
CA MET A 268 -2.63 20.19 -8.55
C MET A 268 -1.12 19.94 -8.63
N ILE A 269 -0.68 18.72 -8.32
CA ILE A 269 0.73 18.30 -8.36
C ILE A 269 1.21 18.18 -9.80
N ARG A 270 0.45 17.51 -10.67
CA ARG A 270 0.79 17.35 -12.10
C ARG A 270 0.88 18.69 -12.82
N ASP A 271 -0.06 19.59 -12.54
CA ASP A 271 -0.05 20.96 -13.09
C ASP A 271 1.19 21.72 -12.62
N ALA A 272 1.56 21.63 -11.32
CA ALA A 272 2.76 22.28 -10.81
C ALA A 272 4.05 21.75 -11.48
N VAL A 273 4.15 20.46 -11.75
CA VAL A 273 5.27 19.84 -12.49
C VAL A 273 5.35 20.38 -13.92
N LYS A 274 4.19 20.47 -14.60
CA LYS A 274 4.08 20.98 -15.98
C LYS A 274 4.42 22.47 -16.03
N ASP A 275 3.80 23.29 -15.19
CA ASP A 275 3.97 24.76 -15.14
C ASP A 275 5.41 25.15 -14.78
N SER A 276 6.10 24.34 -13.98
CA SER A 276 7.51 24.52 -13.64
C SER A 276 8.48 24.03 -14.72
N GLY A 277 7.99 23.47 -15.84
CA GLY A 277 8.80 23.01 -16.96
C GLY A 277 9.66 21.77 -16.66
N ILE A 278 9.42 21.05 -15.55
CA ILE A 278 10.25 19.93 -15.09
C ILE A 278 9.63 18.54 -15.37
N HIS A 279 8.52 18.50 -16.12
CA HIS A 279 7.80 17.25 -16.43
C HIS A 279 8.68 16.20 -17.11
N HIS A 280 9.65 16.62 -17.92
CA HIS A 280 10.57 15.73 -18.68
C HIS A 280 11.58 14.99 -17.79
N LYS A 281 11.74 15.39 -16.53
CA LYS A 281 12.68 14.79 -15.56
C LYS A 281 12.03 14.48 -14.20
N THR A 282 10.71 14.32 -14.14
CA THR A 282 9.99 14.03 -12.89
C THR A 282 9.28 12.69 -12.98
N LEU A 283 9.73 11.72 -12.18
CA LEU A 283 9.08 10.43 -11.99
C LEU A 283 7.96 10.57 -10.97
N ILE A 284 6.78 10.02 -11.29
CA ILE A 284 5.62 10.04 -10.37
C ILE A 284 5.18 8.59 -10.14
N ILE A 285 5.06 8.20 -8.87
CA ILE A 285 4.55 6.90 -8.43
C ILE A 285 3.28 7.16 -7.63
N PHE A 286 2.19 6.47 -7.99
CA PHE A 286 0.91 6.50 -7.27
C PHE A 286 0.56 5.09 -6.81
N THR A 287 0.21 4.91 -5.52
CA THR A 287 -0.21 3.62 -4.94
C THR A 287 -1.13 3.82 -3.73
N SER A 288 -1.49 2.73 -3.05
CA SER A 288 -2.15 2.72 -1.73
C SER A 288 -1.31 1.93 -0.74
N ASP A 289 -1.49 2.18 0.55
CA ASP A 289 -0.82 1.44 1.62
C ASP A 289 -1.48 0.10 1.95
N ASN A 290 -2.71 -0.10 1.55
CA ASN A 290 -3.44 -1.37 1.52
C ASN A 290 -4.72 -1.22 0.69
N GLY A 291 -5.29 -2.35 0.29
CA GLY A 291 -6.60 -2.42 -0.32
C GLY A 291 -7.73 -2.34 0.71
N TYR A 292 -8.99 -2.59 0.27
CA TYR A 292 -10.17 -2.48 1.12
C TYR A 292 -11.31 -3.35 0.60
N PHE A 293 -12.00 -4.09 1.47
CA PHE A 293 -13.02 -5.05 1.05
C PHE A 293 -14.26 -4.43 0.40
N CYS A 294 -14.73 -3.29 0.89
CA CYS A 294 -15.92 -2.63 0.37
C CYS A 294 -17.14 -3.56 0.24
N GLY A 295 -17.32 -4.50 1.15
CA GLY A 295 -18.43 -5.47 1.15
C GLY A 295 -18.22 -6.74 0.32
N ALA A 296 -17.10 -6.86 -0.40
CA ALA A 296 -16.74 -8.10 -1.08
C ALA A 296 -16.60 -9.25 -0.07
N HIS A 297 -17.03 -10.45 -0.45
CA HIS A 297 -17.10 -11.65 0.38
C HIS A 297 -17.87 -11.49 1.71
N GLY A 298 -18.62 -10.38 1.88
CA GLY A 298 -19.27 -10.05 3.13
C GLY A 298 -18.31 -9.58 4.22
N TYR A 299 -17.20 -8.95 3.84
CA TYR A 299 -16.22 -8.34 4.73
C TYR A 299 -16.18 -6.82 4.54
N GLY A 300 -15.79 -6.12 5.59
CA GLY A 300 -15.36 -4.71 5.55
C GLY A 300 -13.93 -4.58 6.01
N SER A 301 -13.35 -3.36 5.94
CA SER A 301 -11.96 -3.11 6.36
C SER A 301 -10.91 -3.80 5.47
N LYS A 302 -9.80 -4.26 6.04
CA LYS A 302 -8.58 -4.71 5.38
C LYS A 302 -7.89 -5.82 6.19
N VAL A 303 -6.62 -6.08 5.98
CA VAL A 303 -5.69 -6.94 6.72
C VAL A 303 -5.61 -8.37 6.20
N LEU A 304 -6.75 -9.01 5.94
CA LEU A 304 -6.79 -10.41 5.52
C LEU A 304 -6.12 -10.60 4.13
N PRO A 305 -5.52 -11.75 3.84
CA PRO A 305 -4.65 -11.95 2.67
C PRO A 305 -5.40 -12.14 1.32
N TYR A 306 -6.66 -11.69 1.27
CA TYR A 306 -7.47 -11.75 0.05
C TYR A 306 -7.22 -10.57 -0.89
N GLU A 307 -7.59 -10.73 -2.17
CA GLU A 307 -7.31 -9.76 -3.24
C GLU A 307 -7.78 -8.33 -2.90
N GLU A 308 -8.95 -8.18 -2.33
CA GLU A 308 -9.51 -6.85 -2.00
C GLU A 308 -8.69 -6.08 -0.97
N SER A 309 -8.00 -6.78 -0.08
CA SER A 309 -7.19 -6.20 0.99
C SER A 309 -5.72 -6.07 0.63
N SER A 310 -5.17 -7.08 -0.04
CA SER A 310 -3.73 -7.15 -0.30
C SER A 310 -3.31 -6.61 -1.66
N ARG A 311 -4.19 -6.61 -2.68
CA ARG A 311 -3.89 -6.07 -4.00
C ARG A 311 -4.32 -4.61 -4.10
N VAL A 312 -3.37 -3.75 -4.48
CA VAL A 312 -3.53 -2.30 -4.50
C VAL A 312 -3.21 -1.71 -5.88
N PRO A 313 -3.73 -0.52 -6.21
CA PRO A 313 -3.32 0.17 -7.42
C PRO A 313 -1.84 0.55 -7.36
N LEU A 314 -1.15 0.42 -8.48
CA LEU A 314 0.17 1.01 -8.69
C LEU A 314 0.26 1.57 -10.10
N ILE A 315 0.64 2.84 -10.20
CA ILE A 315 0.89 3.54 -11.46
C ILE A 315 2.27 4.18 -11.36
N ILE A 316 3.11 3.95 -12.38
CA ILE A 316 4.43 4.58 -12.47
C ILE A 316 4.51 5.36 -13.78
N TYR A 317 4.68 6.68 -13.67
CA TYR A 317 5.01 7.56 -14.77
C TYR A 317 6.49 7.92 -14.72
N ASP A 318 7.24 7.51 -15.74
CA ASP A 318 8.63 7.90 -15.93
C ASP A 318 8.78 8.56 -17.31
N PRO A 319 9.00 9.87 -17.40
CA PRO A 319 9.11 10.57 -18.68
C PRO A 319 10.32 10.15 -19.52
N ARG A 320 11.29 9.48 -18.91
CA ARG A 320 12.50 8.96 -19.56
C ARG A 320 12.21 7.65 -20.29
N SER A 321 11.08 6.99 -19.96
CA SER A 321 10.67 5.76 -20.61
C SER A 321 10.06 6.02 -22.00
N LEU A 322 10.36 5.11 -22.93
CA LEU A 322 9.75 5.12 -24.28
C LEU A 322 8.36 4.47 -24.29
N LYS A 323 8.00 3.70 -23.27
CA LYS A 323 6.70 3.05 -23.17
C LYS A 323 5.71 3.92 -22.42
N LYS A 324 4.52 4.05 -22.98
CA LYS A 324 3.37 4.77 -22.40
C LYS A 324 2.12 3.92 -22.56
N SER A 325 1.12 4.15 -21.72
CA SER A 325 -0.18 3.48 -21.78
C SER A 325 -0.07 1.96 -21.78
N ASP A 326 0.88 1.40 -21.00
CA ASP A 326 1.13 -0.05 -20.96
C ASP A 326 0.66 -0.64 -19.60
N ARG A 327 0.45 -1.94 -19.58
CA ARG A 327 0.05 -2.68 -18.39
C ARG A 327 1.06 -3.76 -18.03
N CYS A 328 1.46 -3.78 -16.78
CA CYS A 328 2.33 -4.81 -16.22
C CYS A 328 1.49 -5.88 -15.51
N HIS A 329 1.53 -7.12 -16.01
CA HIS A 329 0.83 -8.26 -15.41
C HIS A 329 1.71 -9.10 -14.48
N SER A 330 2.97 -8.72 -14.28
CA SER A 330 3.87 -9.39 -13.36
C SER A 330 3.47 -9.15 -11.90
N VAL A 331 3.74 -10.14 -11.03
CA VAL A 331 3.54 -10.00 -9.59
C VAL A 331 4.61 -9.09 -9.01
N THR A 332 4.18 -7.99 -8.40
CA THR A 332 5.02 -6.98 -7.77
C THR A 332 4.52 -6.67 -6.36
N ALA A 333 5.32 -6.02 -5.52
CA ALA A 333 4.92 -5.74 -4.15
C ALA A 333 5.45 -4.40 -3.61
N ASN A 334 4.86 -3.95 -2.52
CA ASN A 334 5.20 -2.69 -1.85
C ASN A 334 6.68 -2.60 -1.41
N ILE A 335 7.36 -3.72 -1.16
CA ILE A 335 8.82 -3.77 -0.93
C ILE A 335 9.63 -3.28 -2.13
N ASP A 336 9.04 -3.24 -3.33
CA ASP A 336 9.70 -2.83 -4.58
C ASP A 336 9.77 -1.31 -4.73
N ILE A 337 8.97 -0.57 -3.99
CA ILE A 337 8.86 0.90 -4.12
C ILE A 337 10.17 1.58 -3.74
N ALA A 338 10.74 1.27 -2.57
CA ALA A 338 12.04 1.84 -2.18
C ALA A 338 13.13 1.50 -3.20
N ALA A 339 13.19 0.24 -3.66
CA ALA A 339 14.15 -0.19 -4.67
C ALA A 339 13.99 0.58 -6.00
N THR A 340 12.75 0.82 -6.42
CA THR A 340 12.43 1.57 -7.65
C THR A 340 12.85 3.03 -7.54
N ILE A 341 12.51 3.69 -6.43
CA ILE A 341 12.88 5.08 -6.17
C ILE A 341 14.40 5.25 -6.15
N LEU A 342 15.12 4.39 -5.44
CA LEU A 342 16.56 4.47 -5.33
C LEU A 342 17.28 4.12 -6.65
N ASP A 343 16.77 3.18 -7.42
CA ASP A 343 17.30 2.86 -8.75
C ASP A 343 17.09 4.04 -9.71
N ALA A 344 15.89 4.64 -9.72
CA ALA A 344 15.60 5.82 -10.53
C ALA A 344 16.53 7.01 -10.23
N ALA A 345 16.79 7.24 -8.94
CA ALA A 345 17.49 8.40 -8.45
C ALA A 345 19.03 8.22 -8.46
N LEU A 346 19.52 7.03 -8.16
CA LEU A 346 20.93 6.77 -7.88
C LEU A 346 21.57 5.78 -8.86
N GLY A 347 20.77 5.13 -9.74
CA GLY A 347 21.25 4.10 -10.66
C GLY A 347 21.83 2.87 -9.95
N LYS A 348 21.42 2.62 -8.70
CA LYS A 348 21.92 1.52 -7.89
C LYS A 348 20.76 0.67 -7.37
N PRO A 349 20.71 -0.63 -7.70
CA PRO A 349 19.79 -1.54 -7.04
C PRO A 349 20.11 -1.57 -5.53
N THR A 350 19.08 -1.57 -4.72
CA THR A 350 19.23 -1.67 -3.27
C THR A 350 19.68 -3.08 -2.86
N HIS A 351 20.34 -3.20 -1.71
CA HIS A 351 20.74 -4.48 -1.12
C HIS A 351 19.57 -5.26 -0.49
N LYS A 352 18.34 -4.72 -0.56
CA LYS A 352 17.14 -5.28 0.05
C LYS A 352 16.39 -6.20 -0.94
N LYS A 353 15.43 -6.96 -0.45
CA LYS A 353 14.65 -7.94 -1.25
C LYS A 353 13.81 -7.32 -2.36
N GLY A 354 13.48 -6.04 -2.26
CA GLY A 354 12.74 -5.31 -3.28
C GLY A 354 13.48 -5.29 -4.62
N LYS A 355 12.75 -5.35 -5.71
CA LYS A 355 13.26 -5.28 -7.08
C LYS A 355 12.81 -3.97 -7.71
N SER A 356 13.70 -3.30 -8.44
CA SER A 356 13.31 -2.13 -9.20
C SER A 356 12.26 -2.47 -10.26
N LEU A 357 11.19 -1.72 -10.28
CA LEU A 357 10.08 -1.86 -11.23
C LEU A 357 10.36 -1.14 -12.56
N LEU A 358 11.39 -0.34 -12.65
CA LEU A 358 11.78 0.34 -13.89
C LEU A 358 12.13 -0.63 -15.01
N LYS A 359 12.53 -1.86 -14.67
CA LYS A 359 12.80 -2.92 -15.65
C LYS A 359 11.57 -3.34 -16.44
N HIS A 360 10.37 -3.10 -15.92
CA HIS A 360 9.13 -3.40 -16.65
C HIS A 360 8.88 -2.46 -17.83
N TYR A 361 9.58 -1.33 -17.87
CA TYR A 361 9.56 -0.46 -19.06
C TYR A 361 10.29 -1.10 -20.25
N ASP A 362 11.27 -1.98 -19.99
CA ASP A 362 12.09 -2.58 -21.05
C ASP A 362 11.62 -3.97 -21.50
N THR A 363 10.83 -4.67 -20.67
CA THR A 363 10.48 -6.07 -20.95
C THR A 363 9.01 -6.36 -20.64
N SER A 364 8.30 -6.91 -21.63
CA SER A 364 7.02 -7.62 -21.46
C SER A 364 7.18 -8.99 -20.75
N ARG A 365 8.34 -9.27 -20.16
CA ARG A 365 8.63 -10.58 -19.55
C ARG A 365 7.98 -10.66 -18.19
N THR A 366 7.12 -11.67 -18.02
CA THR A 366 6.73 -12.19 -16.71
C THR A 366 7.99 -12.43 -15.89
N GLN A 367 8.14 -11.78 -14.74
CA GLN A 367 9.17 -12.19 -13.79
C GLN A 367 8.84 -13.62 -13.35
N GLY A 368 9.80 -14.54 -13.51
CA GLY A 368 9.65 -15.92 -13.07
C GLY A 368 9.31 -16.06 -11.58
N ASP A 369 9.19 -17.24 -11.10
CA ASP A 369 8.74 -17.80 -9.80
C ASP A 369 8.97 -16.98 -8.51
N ARG A 370 8.64 -15.69 -8.54
CA ARG A 370 8.76 -14.79 -7.38
C ARG A 370 7.62 -15.05 -6.41
N ILE A 371 7.98 -15.32 -5.16
CA ILE A 371 7.05 -15.42 -4.03
C ILE A 371 6.91 -14.04 -3.40
N ILE A 372 5.67 -13.55 -3.29
CA ILE A 372 5.30 -12.35 -2.55
C ILE A 372 4.53 -12.77 -1.30
N PRO A 373 5.13 -12.63 -0.10
CA PRO A 373 4.45 -13.02 1.13
C PRO A 373 3.25 -12.11 1.42
N LEU A 374 2.21 -12.70 2.01
CA LEU A 374 1.03 -12.00 2.54
C LEU A 374 0.95 -12.31 4.03
N ILE A 375 1.29 -11.33 4.84
CA ILE A 375 1.50 -11.47 6.29
C ILE A 375 0.30 -10.86 7.03
N ASN A 376 -0.29 -11.62 7.93
CA ASN A 376 -1.26 -11.11 8.88
C ASN A 376 -0.98 -11.65 10.29
N VAL A 377 -0.30 -10.87 11.10
CA VAL A 377 -0.05 -11.13 12.54
C VAL A 377 -0.64 -10.02 13.39
N TRP A 378 -1.78 -9.48 12.97
CA TRP A 378 -2.49 -8.40 13.63
C TRP A 378 -3.93 -8.80 14.00
N GLY A 379 -4.41 -8.28 15.14
CA GLY A 379 -5.73 -8.61 15.68
C GLY A 379 -5.71 -9.85 16.57
N PRO A 380 -6.82 -10.59 16.67
CA PRO A 380 -6.84 -11.80 17.47
C PRO A 380 -6.00 -12.90 16.79
N GLU A 381 -5.30 -13.68 17.62
CA GLU A 381 -4.43 -14.77 17.12
C GLU A 381 -5.20 -15.77 16.23
N GLN A 382 -6.50 -15.98 16.51
CA GLN A 382 -7.38 -16.81 15.70
C GLN A 382 -7.43 -16.39 14.23
N ALA A 383 -7.15 -15.13 13.91
CA ALA A 383 -7.17 -14.60 12.56
C ALA A 383 -5.75 -14.44 11.96
N PHE A 384 -4.70 -14.87 12.64
CA PHE A 384 -3.35 -14.83 12.07
C PHE A 384 -3.27 -15.74 10.87
N SER A 385 -2.56 -15.28 9.85
CA SER A 385 -2.32 -16.04 8.64
C SER A 385 -1.01 -15.65 7.99
N LEU A 386 -0.40 -16.61 7.33
CA LEU A 386 0.70 -16.38 6.42
C LEU A 386 0.33 -17.02 5.09
N GLY A 387 0.49 -16.28 4.02
CA GLY A 387 0.26 -16.76 2.68
C GLY A 387 1.25 -16.13 1.72
N PHE A 388 1.06 -16.41 0.44
CA PHE A 388 1.83 -15.77 -0.62
C PHE A 388 1.12 -15.82 -1.96
N VAL A 389 1.58 -14.98 -2.88
CA VAL A 389 1.25 -15.04 -4.30
C VAL A 389 2.51 -15.45 -5.08
N LYS A 390 2.38 -16.48 -5.94
CA LYS A 390 3.41 -16.96 -6.89
C LYS A 390 2.75 -17.20 -8.24
N ASN A 391 3.19 -16.53 -9.28
CA ASN A 391 2.56 -16.60 -10.60
C ASN A 391 1.03 -16.39 -10.52
N GLN A 392 0.21 -17.32 -11.03
CA GLN A 392 -1.26 -17.27 -10.92
C GLN A 392 -1.81 -17.84 -9.61
N TRP A 393 -0.99 -18.38 -8.74
CA TRP A 393 -1.43 -19.05 -7.54
C TRP A 393 -1.32 -18.19 -6.30
N LYS A 394 -2.32 -18.30 -5.42
CA LYS A 394 -2.29 -17.80 -4.05
C LYS A 394 -2.45 -19.00 -3.11
N TYR A 395 -1.58 -19.08 -2.10
CA TYR A 395 -1.66 -20.01 -0.99
C TYR A 395 -1.80 -19.23 0.32
N ILE A 396 -2.72 -19.66 1.20
CA ILE A 396 -2.94 -19.05 2.52
C ILE A 396 -3.00 -20.16 3.56
N TYR A 397 -2.25 -20.03 4.64
CA TYR A 397 -2.31 -20.93 5.79
C TYR A 397 -2.80 -20.20 7.04
N TRP A 398 -3.76 -20.83 7.72
CA TRP A 398 -4.39 -20.39 8.95
C TRP A 398 -4.00 -21.35 10.06
N PRO A 399 -3.09 -20.97 10.98
CA PRO A 399 -2.42 -21.90 11.89
C PRO A 399 -3.21 -22.23 13.16
N TYR A 400 -4.23 -21.44 13.52
CA TYR A 400 -4.83 -21.48 14.84
C TYR A 400 -5.46 -22.86 15.16
N THR A 401 -5.21 -23.31 16.38
CA THR A 401 -5.82 -24.51 16.98
C THR A 401 -6.48 -24.12 18.30
N GLY A 402 -7.78 -24.30 18.40
CA GLY A 402 -8.57 -23.97 19.60
C GLY A 402 -10.00 -23.61 19.23
N ASP A 403 -10.88 -23.50 20.21
CA ASP A 403 -12.29 -23.15 20.03
C ASP A 403 -13.03 -24.00 18.98
N GLY A 404 -12.63 -25.27 18.82
CA GLY A 404 -13.15 -26.19 17.80
C GLY A 404 -12.54 -26.03 16.40
N MET A 405 -11.70 -25.01 16.19
CA MET A 405 -10.98 -24.77 14.93
C MET A 405 -9.70 -25.59 14.86
N LYS A 406 -9.29 -25.90 13.63
CA LYS A 406 -8.04 -26.59 13.32
C LYS A 406 -7.28 -25.78 12.28
N PRO A 407 -5.94 -25.98 12.15
CA PRO A 407 -5.20 -25.39 11.06
C PRO A 407 -5.81 -25.78 9.70
N THR A 408 -5.87 -24.81 8.80
CA THR A 408 -6.43 -25.01 7.47
C THR A 408 -5.67 -24.19 6.43
N ALA A 409 -5.78 -24.58 5.17
CA ALA A 409 -5.18 -23.84 4.07
C ALA A 409 -6.19 -23.55 2.97
N GLU A 410 -5.87 -22.56 2.15
CA GLU A 410 -6.65 -22.16 0.98
C GLU A 410 -5.71 -22.03 -0.22
N ILE A 411 -6.20 -22.44 -1.40
CA ILE A 411 -5.49 -22.29 -2.68
C ILE A 411 -6.46 -21.68 -3.70
N TYR A 412 -5.99 -20.62 -4.38
CA TYR A 412 -6.74 -19.97 -5.45
C TYR A 412 -5.89 -19.85 -6.72
N ASN A 413 -6.51 -20.07 -7.88
CA ASN A 413 -5.93 -19.75 -9.18
C ASN A 413 -6.43 -18.35 -9.62
N LEU A 414 -5.68 -17.31 -9.35
CA LEU A 414 -6.09 -15.92 -9.61
C LEU A 414 -6.26 -15.56 -11.09
N GLN A 415 -5.79 -16.41 -12.02
CA GLN A 415 -6.01 -16.23 -13.45
C GLN A 415 -7.40 -16.72 -13.87
N GLU A 416 -7.85 -17.85 -13.34
CA GLU A 416 -9.15 -18.45 -13.61
C GLU A 416 -10.24 -17.92 -12.68
N ASP A 417 -9.86 -17.59 -11.44
CA ASP A 417 -10.72 -17.15 -10.36
C ASP A 417 -10.17 -15.88 -9.68
N PRO A 418 -10.18 -14.74 -10.37
CA PRO A 418 -9.64 -13.48 -9.83
C PRO A 418 -10.46 -12.89 -8.67
N LEU A 419 -11.58 -13.51 -8.33
CA LEU A 419 -12.46 -13.14 -7.23
C LEU A 419 -12.38 -14.11 -6.04
N GLU A 420 -11.49 -15.09 -6.08
CA GLU A 420 -11.28 -16.06 -5.00
C GLU A 420 -12.59 -16.75 -4.55
N LEU A 421 -13.42 -17.20 -5.51
CA LEU A 421 -14.72 -17.82 -5.24
C LEU A 421 -14.61 -19.34 -4.95
N HIS A 422 -13.48 -19.97 -5.35
CA HIS A 422 -13.32 -21.42 -5.32
C HIS A 422 -12.01 -21.81 -4.64
N ASN A 423 -12.08 -22.19 -3.36
CA ASN A 423 -10.93 -22.74 -2.66
C ASN A 423 -10.61 -24.14 -3.20
N ARG A 424 -9.46 -24.32 -3.83
CA ARG A 424 -9.03 -25.54 -4.50
C ARG A 424 -8.17 -26.47 -3.64
N ILE A 425 -8.07 -26.24 -2.32
CA ILE A 425 -7.21 -27.02 -1.42
C ILE A 425 -7.49 -28.54 -1.48
N ASN A 426 -8.75 -28.93 -1.69
CA ASN A 426 -9.20 -30.32 -1.76
C ASN A 426 -9.40 -30.84 -3.19
N ASP A 427 -9.06 -30.04 -4.21
CA ASP A 427 -9.20 -30.45 -5.61
C ASP A 427 -8.02 -31.35 -6.02
N SER A 428 -8.34 -32.57 -6.40
CA SER A 428 -7.35 -33.55 -6.85
C SER A 428 -6.61 -33.14 -8.14
N ALA A 429 -7.21 -32.29 -8.97
CA ALA A 429 -6.61 -31.80 -10.21
C ALA A 429 -5.41 -30.87 -9.96
N VAL A 430 -5.32 -30.26 -8.77
CA VAL A 430 -4.20 -29.37 -8.38
C VAL A 430 -3.29 -29.98 -7.31
N LYS A 431 -3.31 -31.32 -7.14
CA LYS A 431 -2.54 -32.01 -6.10
C LYS A 431 -1.04 -31.72 -6.19
N ASP A 432 -0.46 -31.78 -7.38
CA ASP A 432 0.98 -31.54 -7.56
C ASP A 432 1.34 -30.07 -7.31
N ILE A 433 0.52 -29.14 -7.80
CA ILE A 433 0.64 -27.71 -7.51
C ILE A 433 0.54 -27.45 -6.01
N ARG A 434 -0.41 -28.10 -5.32
CA ARG A 434 -0.53 -27.97 -3.87
C ARG A 434 0.76 -28.37 -3.15
N LEU A 435 1.38 -29.49 -3.53
CA LEU A 435 2.63 -29.93 -2.92
C LEU A 435 3.77 -28.94 -3.14
N GLU A 436 3.88 -28.37 -4.34
CA GLU A 436 4.85 -27.31 -4.65
C GLU A 436 4.60 -26.05 -3.80
N LEU A 437 3.36 -25.58 -3.73
CA LEU A 437 3.01 -24.39 -2.94
C LEU A 437 3.21 -24.63 -1.42
N GLU A 438 2.99 -25.83 -0.96
CA GLU A 438 3.26 -26.22 0.43
C GLU A 438 4.76 -26.22 0.75
N GLU A 439 5.62 -26.64 -0.17
CA GLU A 439 7.07 -26.56 -0.04
C GLU A 439 7.55 -25.09 -0.06
N ASP A 440 7.03 -24.28 -0.99
CA ASP A 440 7.30 -22.83 -1.03
C ASP A 440 6.90 -22.15 0.29
N TYR A 441 5.77 -22.55 0.87
CA TYR A 441 5.31 -22.02 2.16
C TYR A 441 6.26 -22.40 3.30
N ASP A 442 6.67 -23.68 3.38
CA ASP A 442 7.58 -24.15 4.41
C ASP A 442 8.93 -23.40 4.33
N ASN A 443 9.43 -23.14 3.11
CA ASN A 443 10.63 -22.33 2.88
C ASN A 443 10.43 -20.86 3.32
N LEU A 444 9.25 -20.27 3.09
CA LEU A 444 8.92 -18.92 3.55
C LEU A 444 8.92 -18.83 5.08
N VAL A 445 8.42 -19.85 5.78
CA VAL A 445 8.45 -19.88 7.26
C VAL A 445 9.89 -19.99 7.78
N LEU A 446 10.73 -20.81 7.14
CA LEU A 446 12.16 -20.90 7.51
C LEU A 446 12.88 -19.57 7.28
N GLU A 447 12.58 -18.88 6.19
CA GLU A 447 13.10 -17.55 5.92
C GLU A 447 12.67 -16.53 6.98
N TRP A 448 11.40 -16.56 7.39
CA TRP A 448 10.89 -15.76 8.50
C TRP A 448 11.68 -16.03 9.78
N GLN A 449 11.84 -17.29 10.16
CA GLN A 449 12.59 -17.70 11.36
C GLN A 449 14.03 -17.14 11.38
N GLN A 450 14.70 -17.16 10.21
CA GLN A 450 16.08 -16.69 10.09
C GLN A 450 16.24 -15.18 10.16
N HIS A 451 15.24 -14.42 9.69
CA HIS A 451 15.37 -12.99 9.46
C HIS A 451 14.42 -12.12 10.29
N ALA A 452 13.57 -12.73 11.10
CA ALA A 452 12.67 -11.97 11.97
C ALA A 452 13.45 -11.19 13.01
N ILE A 453 13.01 -9.97 13.27
CA ILE A 453 13.51 -9.15 14.38
C ILE A 453 13.30 -9.88 15.71
N ASP A 454 14.26 -9.75 16.60
CA ASP A 454 14.20 -10.37 17.93
C ASP A 454 13.18 -9.67 18.84
N ARG A 455 11.90 -9.97 18.59
CA ARG A 455 10.76 -9.52 19.40
C ARG A 455 9.84 -10.71 19.70
N PRO A 456 9.27 -10.81 20.93
CA PRO A 456 8.42 -11.94 21.35
C PRO A 456 7.27 -12.22 20.39
N HIS A 457 6.59 -11.18 19.88
CA HIS A 457 5.47 -11.28 18.95
C HIS A 457 5.83 -12.07 17.68
N TYR A 458 6.95 -11.74 17.04
CA TYR A 458 7.38 -12.41 15.79
C TYR A 458 7.95 -13.80 16.03
N LYS A 459 8.56 -14.06 17.20
CA LYS A 459 8.97 -15.40 17.60
C LYS A 459 7.77 -16.32 17.80
N THR A 460 6.74 -15.83 18.49
CA THR A 460 5.48 -16.59 18.67
C THR A 460 4.81 -16.87 17.34
N ALA A 461 4.68 -15.86 16.47
CA ALA A 461 4.11 -16.01 15.13
C ALA A 461 4.88 -17.06 14.30
N THR A 462 6.22 -17.06 14.35
CA THR A 462 7.03 -18.09 13.68
C THR A 462 6.63 -19.48 14.10
N THR A 463 6.51 -19.73 15.40
CA THR A 463 6.15 -21.05 15.93
C THR A 463 4.77 -21.50 15.45
N LEU A 464 3.81 -20.58 15.37
CA LEU A 464 2.46 -20.88 14.90
C LEU A 464 2.42 -21.27 13.41
N PHE A 465 3.27 -20.69 12.59
CA PHE A 465 3.23 -20.90 11.14
C PHE A 465 3.85 -22.21 10.66
N PHE A 466 4.54 -22.97 11.50
CA PHE A 466 5.02 -24.31 11.11
C PHE A 466 3.86 -25.28 10.92
N ARG A 467 3.68 -25.83 9.68
CA ARG A 467 2.60 -26.76 9.36
C ARG A 467 2.81 -28.16 9.96
N LYS A 468 4.04 -28.54 10.25
CA LYS A 468 4.44 -29.90 10.71
C LYS A 468 5.05 -29.92 12.10
N GLY A 469 4.88 -28.84 12.87
CA GLY A 469 5.62 -28.63 14.11
C GLY A 469 7.07 -28.19 13.82
N PRO A 470 7.71 -27.49 14.78
CA PRO A 470 9.09 -27.07 14.64
C PRO A 470 10.05 -28.26 14.64
#